data_4f9f0b315250478b5a5e746ffb21cd18
#
_entry.id   4f9f0b315250478b5a5e746ffb21cd18
#
_cell.length_a   1.000
_cell.length_b   1.000
_cell.length_c   1.000
_cell.angle_alpha   90.00
_cell.angle_beta   90.00
_cell.angle_gamma   90.00
#
_symmetry.space_group_name_H-M   'P 1'
#
loop_
_entity.id
_entity.type
_entity.pdbx_description
1 polymer ?
#
loop_
_entity_poly.entity_id
_entity_poly.type
_entity_poly.pdbx_seq_one_letter_code
_entity_poly.pdbx_strand_id
1 'polypeptide(L)'
;MSATVDFLAADLGASNGRVLLGKWDGTRFALEDLHRFQNGPVTVLGRLYWDVLSLWSEVKAGMARYAAAPHGALAGIGIDTWGVDFGLLDRAGRLLGNPVHYRDARTSGMIERVFSVVPKAELFDLTGIQFLELNTLFQLYSMRALDDPQLDSARTLLLMPDLFHYWLSGEQVAEYTIASTTQMLLARDRRWATKLLDRLDLPAG
;
A
#
# COMPACT_ATOMS: atom_id res chain seq x y z
N MET A 1 22.66 30.14 14.65
CA MET A 1 22.12 28.79 14.65
C MET A 1 21.47 28.59 13.28
N SER A 2 21.89 27.62 12.49
CA SER A 2 21.18 27.28 11.23
C SER A 2 19.75 26.92 11.57
N ALA A 3 18.78 27.45 10.81
CA ALA A 3 17.37 27.08 10.99
C ALA A 3 17.21 25.57 10.74
N THR A 4 16.64 24.85 11.68
CA THR A 4 16.29 23.45 11.50
C THR A 4 15.08 23.35 10.56
N VAL A 5 15.07 22.30 9.73
CA VAL A 5 13.96 22.00 8.83
C VAL A 5 13.26 20.77 9.37
N ASP A 6 11.94 20.83 9.47
CA ASP A 6 11.12 19.78 10.03
C ASP A 6 10.49 18.91 8.92
N PHE A 7 10.47 17.60 9.16
CA PHE A 7 9.80 16.60 8.34
C PHE A 7 8.90 15.73 9.23
N LEU A 8 7.77 15.31 8.73
CA LEU A 8 6.95 14.28 9.35
C LEU A 8 7.08 12.96 8.60
N ALA A 9 7.17 11.87 9.35
CA ALA A 9 7.13 10.53 8.80
C ALA A 9 6.09 9.69 9.53
N ALA A 10 5.14 9.12 8.80
CA ALA A 10 4.24 8.09 9.31
C ALA A 10 4.79 6.72 8.90
N ASP A 11 5.23 5.93 9.87
CA ASP A 11 5.77 4.58 9.69
C ASP A 11 4.69 3.58 10.15
N LEU A 12 4.00 2.97 9.20
CA LEU A 12 2.87 2.08 9.42
C LEU A 12 3.32 0.62 9.26
N GLY A 13 3.71 -0.01 10.35
CA GLY A 13 4.04 -1.43 10.38
C GLY A 13 2.81 -2.33 10.48
N ALA A 14 2.98 -3.63 10.26
CA ALA A 14 1.89 -4.61 10.30
C ALA A 14 1.30 -4.85 11.70
N SER A 15 1.98 -4.46 12.77
CA SER A 15 1.53 -4.65 14.16
C SER A 15 1.43 -3.37 14.97
N ASN A 16 2.04 -2.30 14.52
CA ASN A 16 2.00 -0.99 15.15
C ASN A 16 2.36 0.09 14.12
N GLY A 17 1.99 1.33 14.43
CA GLY A 17 2.39 2.49 13.66
C GLY A 17 2.88 3.62 14.55
N ARG A 18 3.55 4.58 13.94
CA ARG A 18 4.02 5.79 14.61
C ARG A 18 4.09 6.97 13.66
N VAL A 19 3.94 8.16 14.21
CA VAL A 19 4.24 9.41 13.52
C VAL A 19 5.45 10.03 14.20
N LEU A 20 6.47 10.33 13.41
CA LEU A 20 7.77 10.85 13.83
C LEU A 20 7.94 12.28 13.32
N LEU A 21 8.58 13.09 14.13
CA LEU A 21 9.18 14.35 13.71
C LEU A 21 10.67 14.14 13.47
N GLY A 22 11.13 14.44 12.26
CA GLY A 22 12.54 14.51 11.90
C GLY A 22 12.99 15.96 11.81
N LYS A 23 13.93 16.38 12.66
CA LYS A 23 14.53 17.72 12.64
C LYS A 23 15.88 17.63 11.94
N TRP A 24 16.02 18.30 10.82
CA TRP A 24 17.26 18.37 10.05
C TRP A 24 18.01 19.68 10.31
N ASP A 25 19.25 19.61 10.77
CA ASP A 25 20.08 20.78 11.05
C ASP A 25 21.10 21.13 9.94
N GLY A 26 21.03 20.43 8.81
CA GLY A 26 21.98 20.51 7.70
C GLY A 26 23.00 19.37 7.68
N THR A 27 23.15 18.61 8.78
CA THR A 27 24.12 17.50 8.92
C THR A 27 23.54 16.25 9.55
N ARG A 28 22.57 16.39 10.45
CA ARG A 28 21.98 15.29 11.23
C ARG A 28 20.48 15.41 11.32
N PHE A 29 19.82 14.25 11.35
CA PHE A 29 18.43 14.13 11.77
C PHE A 29 18.35 13.82 13.27
N ALA A 30 17.58 14.61 14.00
CA ALA A 30 17.07 14.24 15.32
C ALA A 30 15.62 13.74 15.14
N LEU A 31 15.31 12.55 15.68
CA LEU A 31 13.99 11.94 15.58
C LEU A 31 13.26 12.03 16.92
N GLU A 32 11.99 12.35 16.87
CA GLU A 32 11.11 12.46 18.02
C GLU A 32 9.78 11.72 17.71
N ASP A 33 9.37 10.81 18.60
CA ASP A 33 8.05 10.16 18.48
C ASP A 33 6.95 11.12 18.89
N LEU A 34 6.11 11.50 17.95
CA LEU A 34 4.92 12.33 18.24
C LEU A 34 3.73 11.47 18.63
N HIS A 35 3.56 10.32 17.99
CA HIS A 35 2.40 9.45 18.23
C HIS A 35 2.74 8.00 17.91
N ARG A 36 2.30 7.08 18.76
CA ARG A 36 2.38 5.63 18.58
C ARG A 36 1.00 5.01 18.75
N PHE A 37 0.70 3.99 17.96
CA PHE A 37 -0.58 3.30 17.97
C PHE A 37 -0.44 1.83 17.56
N GLN A 38 -1.44 1.03 17.89
CA GLN A 38 -1.50 -0.37 17.49
C GLN A 38 -2.06 -0.48 16.06
N ASN A 39 -1.61 -1.51 15.35
CA ASN A 39 -2.15 -1.92 14.06
C ASN A 39 -2.30 -3.45 14.05
N GLY A 40 -3.18 -3.95 13.19
CA GLY A 40 -3.39 -5.38 13.02
C GLY A 40 -4.66 -5.66 12.23
N PRO A 41 -4.87 -6.94 11.86
CA PRO A 41 -6.07 -7.31 11.13
C PRO A 41 -7.32 -7.25 12.01
N VAL A 42 -8.41 -6.80 11.40
CA VAL A 42 -9.77 -6.91 11.94
C VAL A 42 -10.48 -8.06 11.24
N THR A 43 -11.04 -9.00 12.00
CA THR A 43 -11.77 -10.14 11.44
C THR A 43 -13.26 -9.83 11.34
N VAL A 44 -13.81 -9.94 10.13
CA VAL A 44 -15.26 -9.81 9.87
C VAL A 44 -15.72 -11.00 9.03
N LEU A 45 -16.66 -11.79 9.53
CA LEU A 45 -17.21 -12.97 8.85
C LEU A 45 -16.15 -13.92 8.28
N GLY A 46 -15.05 -14.12 9.03
CA GLY A 46 -13.95 -15.00 8.63
C GLY A 46 -12.93 -14.38 7.66
N ARG A 47 -13.12 -13.15 7.20
CA ARG A 47 -12.18 -12.38 6.40
C ARG A 47 -11.32 -11.49 7.28
N LEU A 48 -10.07 -11.30 6.91
CA LEU A 48 -9.13 -10.39 7.55
C LEU A 48 -9.05 -9.07 6.76
N TYR A 49 -9.22 -7.96 7.45
CA TYR A 49 -9.16 -6.61 6.86
C TYR A 49 -8.18 -5.71 7.58
N TRP A 50 -7.64 -4.73 6.88
CA TRP A 50 -6.99 -3.58 7.49
C TRP A 50 -8.04 -2.50 7.79
N ASP A 51 -8.07 -1.95 9.01
CA ASP A 51 -8.88 -0.77 9.32
C ASP A 51 -8.13 0.50 8.92
N VAL A 52 -8.08 0.77 7.61
CA VAL A 52 -7.32 1.91 7.08
C VAL A 52 -7.89 3.25 7.48
N LEU A 53 -9.18 3.32 7.81
CA LEU A 53 -9.79 4.56 8.27
C LEU A 53 -9.35 4.89 9.69
N SER A 54 -9.20 3.89 10.54
CA SER A 54 -8.58 4.04 11.86
C SER A 54 -7.12 4.47 11.73
N LEU A 55 -6.33 3.81 10.88
CA LEU A 55 -4.93 4.20 10.63
C LEU A 55 -4.82 5.65 10.14
N TRP A 56 -5.71 6.07 9.24
CA TRP A 56 -5.76 7.47 8.79
C TRP A 56 -6.05 8.45 9.94
N SER A 57 -6.93 8.07 10.85
CA SER A 57 -7.22 8.87 12.04
C SER A 57 -6.01 9.00 12.95
N GLU A 58 -5.24 7.92 13.12
CA GLU A 58 -4.00 7.91 13.91
C GLU A 58 -2.89 8.76 13.25
N VAL A 59 -2.74 8.69 11.93
CA VAL A 59 -1.81 9.58 11.18
C VAL A 59 -2.18 11.04 11.42
N LYS A 60 -3.47 11.40 11.28
CA LYS A 60 -3.94 12.77 11.56
C LYS A 60 -3.72 13.19 13.02
N ALA A 61 -3.89 12.28 13.97
CA ALA A 61 -3.61 12.57 15.38
C ALA A 61 -2.13 12.92 15.61
N GLY A 62 -1.21 12.21 14.96
CA GLY A 62 0.22 12.55 14.97
C GLY A 62 0.52 13.91 14.34
N MET A 63 -0.10 14.22 13.20
CA MET A 63 0.02 15.54 12.55
C MET A 63 -0.53 16.67 13.44
N ALA A 64 -1.65 16.44 14.12
CA ALA A 64 -2.24 17.41 15.04
C ALA A 64 -1.33 17.69 16.24
N ARG A 65 -0.60 16.68 16.75
CA ARG A 65 0.40 16.87 17.83
C ARG A 65 1.57 17.76 17.37
N TYR A 66 2.03 17.59 16.13
CA TYR A 66 3.01 18.49 15.55
C TYR A 66 2.47 19.93 15.51
N ALA A 67 1.25 20.11 14.99
CA ALA A 67 0.66 21.45 14.86
C ALA A 67 0.37 22.15 16.20
N ALA A 68 0.22 21.40 17.29
CA ALA A 68 -0.09 21.94 18.62
C ALA A 68 1.11 22.51 19.38
N ALA A 69 2.34 22.27 18.92
CA ALA A 69 3.56 22.76 19.55
C ALA A 69 4.30 23.76 18.62
N PRO A 70 5.13 24.66 19.16
CA PRO A 70 5.93 25.54 18.34
C PRO A 70 7.03 24.74 17.64
N HIS A 71 6.91 24.62 16.31
CA HIS A 71 7.85 23.94 15.45
C HIS A 71 8.37 24.85 14.34
N GLY A 72 9.42 24.41 13.64
CA GLY A 72 9.91 25.04 12.42
C GLY A 72 8.94 24.94 11.26
N ALA A 73 9.35 25.41 10.09
CA ALA A 73 8.59 25.20 8.87
C ALA A 73 8.62 23.72 8.48
N LEU A 74 7.45 23.11 8.29
CA LEU A 74 7.34 21.74 7.78
C LEU A 74 7.71 21.70 6.30
N ALA A 75 8.77 20.97 5.95
CA ALA A 75 9.25 20.85 4.58
C ALA A 75 8.61 19.69 3.81
N GLY A 76 8.13 18.67 4.51
CA GLY A 76 7.49 17.54 3.86
C GLY A 76 6.92 16.51 4.83
N ILE A 77 6.03 15.67 4.27
CA ILE A 77 5.45 14.53 4.96
C ILE A 77 5.66 13.30 4.10
N GLY A 78 6.19 12.22 4.69
CA GLY A 78 6.30 10.91 4.07
C GLY A 78 5.49 9.87 4.83
N ILE A 79 4.95 8.90 4.10
CA ILE A 79 4.28 7.74 4.68
C ILE A 79 4.89 6.47 4.13
N ASP A 80 5.36 5.61 5.02
CA ASP A 80 5.85 4.27 4.71
C ASP A 80 4.91 3.22 5.29
N THR A 81 4.75 2.10 4.58
CA THR A 81 3.88 1.00 4.99
C THR A 81 4.48 -0.35 4.58
N TRP A 82 3.77 -1.44 4.92
CA TRP A 82 4.03 -2.77 4.34
C TRP A 82 3.65 -2.81 2.85
N GLY A 83 4.26 -3.76 2.12
CA GLY A 83 3.98 -3.99 0.70
C GLY A 83 2.75 -4.84 0.43
N VAL A 84 2.47 -5.07 -0.82
CA VAL A 84 1.52 -6.01 -1.44
C VAL A 84 0.04 -5.72 -1.27
N ASP A 85 -0.40 -5.07 -0.18
CA ASP A 85 -1.80 -4.74 0.04
C ASP A 85 -2.20 -3.42 -0.61
N PHE A 86 -3.49 -3.30 -0.93
CA PHE A 86 -4.00 -2.21 -1.74
C PHE A 86 -5.44 -1.84 -1.38
N GLY A 87 -5.79 -0.59 -1.63
CA GLY A 87 -7.16 -0.11 -1.66
C GLY A 87 -7.67 0.01 -3.10
N LEU A 88 -8.95 -0.30 -3.30
CA LEU A 88 -9.64 -0.11 -4.57
C LEU A 88 -10.52 1.15 -4.49
N LEU A 89 -10.40 2.01 -5.49
CA LEU A 89 -11.17 3.25 -5.59
C LEU A 89 -12.16 3.17 -6.74
N ASP A 90 -13.35 3.78 -6.54
CA ASP A 90 -14.32 3.99 -7.59
C ASP A 90 -13.88 5.14 -8.55
N ARG A 91 -14.66 5.40 -9.58
CA ARG A 91 -14.40 6.50 -10.54
C ARG A 91 -14.44 7.90 -9.93
N ALA A 92 -14.96 8.05 -8.72
CA ALA A 92 -14.97 9.31 -7.98
C ALA A 92 -13.80 9.42 -6.98
N GLY A 93 -12.87 8.44 -6.99
CA GLY A 93 -11.74 8.38 -6.07
C GLY A 93 -12.11 7.96 -4.64
N ARG A 94 -13.29 7.37 -4.43
CA ARG A 94 -13.72 6.92 -3.11
C ARG A 94 -13.32 5.48 -2.88
N LEU A 95 -12.83 5.17 -1.68
CA LEU A 95 -12.50 3.80 -1.27
C LEU A 95 -13.75 2.91 -1.28
N LEU A 96 -13.69 1.79 -1.99
CA LEU A 96 -14.80 0.84 -2.12
C LEU A 96 -15.05 0.03 -0.86
N GLY A 97 -14.00 -0.20 -0.08
CA GLY A 97 -14.06 -0.94 1.18
C GLY A 97 -12.70 -1.03 1.83
N ASN A 98 -12.64 -1.47 3.08
CA ASN A 98 -11.37 -1.71 3.74
C ASN A 98 -10.53 -2.75 2.97
N PRO A 99 -9.22 -2.49 2.75
CA PRO A 99 -8.31 -3.45 2.13
C PRO A 99 -8.31 -4.79 2.87
N VAL A 100 -8.32 -5.88 2.11
CA VAL A 100 -8.17 -7.22 2.66
C VAL A 100 -6.70 -7.43 3.05
N HIS A 101 -6.47 -7.97 4.23
CA HIS A 101 -5.15 -8.21 4.78
C HIS A 101 -4.41 -9.32 4.01
N TYR A 102 -3.11 -9.19 3.78
CA TYR A 102 -2.29 -10.13 3.00
C TYR A 102 -2.25 -11.57 3.56
N ARG A 103 -2.63 -11.78 4.81
CA ARG A 103 -2.76 -13.12 5.43
C ARG A 103 -4.17 -13.70 5.35
N ASP A 104 -5.09 -13.04 4.62
CA ASP A 104 -6.41 -13.61 4.40
C ASP A 104 -6.32 -14.91 3.58
N ALA A 105 -7.10 -15.90 3.95
CA ALA A 105 -7.05 -17.22 3.32
C ALA A 105 -7.55 -17.23 1.85
N ARG A 106 -8.07 -16.10 1.33
CA ARG A 106 -8.58 -16.00 -0.05
C ARG A 106 -7.54 -16.34 -1.11
N THR A 107 -6.25 -16.19 -0.80
CA THR A 107 -5.15 -16.43 -1.75
C THR A 107 -4.64 -17.86 -1.74
N SER A 108 -5.13 -18.70 -0.83
CA SER A 108 -4.71 -20.10 -0.76
C SER A 108 -4.97 -20.85 -2.07
N GLY A 109 -3.92 -21.48 -2.62
CA GLY A 109 -3.97 -22.21 -3.89
C GLY A 109 -4.02 -21.33 -5.15
N MET A 110 -3.93 -20.00 -5.02
CA MET A 110 -3.98 -19.11 -6.19
C MET A 110 -2.67 -19.14 -6.99
N ILE A 111 -1.54 -19.48 -6.38
CA ILE A 111 -0.27 -19.66 -7.08
C ILE A 111 -0.38 -20.74 -8.15
N GLU A 112 -0.89 -21.91 -7.79
CA GLU A 112 -1.06 -23.06 -8.71
C GLU A 112 -2.06 -22.74 -9.81
N ARG A 113 -3.14 -22.05 -9.48
CA ARG A 113 -4.13 -21.60 -10.46
C ARG A 113 -3.54 -20.62 -11.47
N VAL A 114 -2.75 -19.66 -11.02
CA VAL A 114 -2.03 -18.73 -11.91
C VAL A 114 -1.01 -19.50 -12.77
N PHE A 115 -0.28 -20.47 -12.22
CA PHE A 115 0.68 -21.28 -12.99
C PHE A 115 0.02 -22.15 -14.05
N SER A 116 -1.26 -22.49 -13.91
CA SER A 116 -2.00 -23.20 -14.96
C SER A 116 -2.30 -22.31 -16.18
N VAL A 117 -2.25 -20.98 -16.04
CA VAL A 117 -2.45 -19.99 -17.11
C VAL A 117 -1.13 -19.45 -17.62
N VAL A 118 -0.22 -19.13 -16.70
CA VAL A 118 1.11 -18.54 -16.99
C VAL A 118 2.18 -19.44 -16.35
N PRO A 119 3.02 -20.12 -17.15
CA PRO A 119 4.06 -20.99 -16.61
C PRO A 119 4.95 -20.29 -15.60
N LYS A 120 5.33 -21.00 -14.52
CA LYS A 120 6.15 -20.47 -13.42
C LYS A 120 7.43 -19.77 -13.90
N ALA A 121 8.16 -20.40 -14.83
CA ALA A 121 9.39 -19.82 -15.37
C ALA A 121 9.13 -18.50 -16.11
N GLU A 122 8.09 -18.45 -16.93
CA GLU A 122 7.69 -17.25 -17.66
C GLU A 122 7.32 -16.11 -16.69
N LEU A 123 6.50 -16.40 -15.68
CA LEU A 123 6.10 -15.40 -14.69
C LEU A 123 7.30 -14.83 -13.93
N PHE A 124 8.26 -15.69 -13.58
CA PHE A 124 9.51 -15.25 -12.94
C PHE A 124 10.38 -14.41 -13.88
N ASP A 125 10.55 -14.82 -15.13
CA ASP A 125 11.34 -14.07 -16.11
C ASP A 125 10.76 -12.68 -16.40
N LEU A 126 9.43 -12.55 -16.37
CA LEU A 126 8.75 -11.27 -16.55
C LEU A 126 8.91 -10.35 -15.33
N THR A 127 8.71 -10.88 -14.12
CA THR A 127 8.53 -10.05 -12.92
C THR A 127 9.72 -10.04 -11.97
N GLY A 128 10.56 -11.08 -11.97
CA GLY A 128 11.73 -11.21 -11.10
C GLY A 128 11.42 -11.35 -9.60
N ILE A 129 10.16 -11.59 -9.24
CA ILE A 129 9.70 -11.59 -7.85
C ILE A 129 9.49 -13.03 -7.36
N GLN A 130 9.87 -13.30 -6.10
CA GLN A 130 9.57 -14.56 -5.42
C GLN A 130 8.06 -14.78 -5.33
N PHE A 131 7.62 -16.04 -5.54
CA PHE A 131 6.22 -16.41 -5.43
C PHE A 131 5.80 -16.56 -3.97
N LEU A 132 4.93 -15.69 -3.53
CA LEU A 132 4.31 -15.71 -2.22
C LEU A 132 2.81 -15.48 -2.42
N GLU A 133 1.96 -16.26 -1.75
CA GLU A 133 0.49 -16.12 -1.86
C GLU A 133 0.01 -14.70 -1.52
N LEU A 134 0.78 -13.98 -0.73
CA LEU A 134 0.46 -12.60 -0.32
C LEU A 134 0.71 -11.54 -1.41
N ASN A 135 1.44 -11.85 -2.50
CA ASN A 135 1.72 -10.85 -3.54
C ASN A 135 0.42 -10.35 -4.18
N THR A 136 0.40 -9.08 -4.54
CA THR A 136 -0.79 -8.39 -5.07
C THR A 136 -1.41 -9.13 -6.26
N LEU A 137 -0.58 -9.68 -7.15
CA LEU A 137 -1.04 -10.47 -8.30
C LEU A 137 -2.00 -11.59 -7.89
N PHE A 138 -1.62 -12.39 -6.86
CA PHE A 138 -2.45 -13.51 -6.40
C PHE A 138 -3.67 -13.03 -5.62
N GLN A 139 -3.56 -11.90 -4.93
CA GLN A 139 -4.70 -11.27 -4.27
C GLN A 139 -5.75 -10.81 -5.29
N LEU A 140 -5.35 -10.10 -6.37
CA LEU A 140 -6.25 -9.70 -7.45
C LEU A 140 -6.82 -10.90 -8.19
N TYR A 141 -5.99 -11.89 -8.48
CA TYR A 141 -6.44 -13.12 -9.13
C TYR A 141 -7.49 -13.86 -8.28
N SER A 142 -7.33 -13.85 -6.94
CA SER A 142 -8.36 -14.42 -6.05
C SER A 142 -9.69 -13.66 -6.14
N MET A 143 -9.69 -12.35 -6.30
CA MET A 143 -10.90 -11.57 -6.49
C MET A 143 -11.61 -11.95 -7.80
N ARG A 144 -10.86 -12.07 -8.90
CA ARG A 144 -11.41 -12.55 -10.18
C ARG A 144 -11.97 -13.97 -10.06
N ALA A 145 -11.21 -14.87 -9.45
CA ALA A 145 -11.57 -16.27 -9.30
C ALA A 145 -12.79 -16.53 -8.39
N LEU A 146 -13.14 -15.57 -7.54
CA LEU A 146 -14.26 -15.59 -6.60
C LEU A 146 -15.40 -14.65 -7.04
N ASP A 147 -15.34 -14.08 -8.23
CA ASP A 147 -16.32 -13.14 -8.79
C ASP A 147 -16.59 -11.95 -7.83
N ASP A 148 -15.53 -11.38 -7.23
CA ASP A 148 -15.66 -10.26 -6.28
C ASP A 148 -16.14 -9.00 -7.01
N PRO A 149 -17.32 -8.45 -6.68
CA PRO A 149 -17.91 -7.32 -7.39
C PRO A 149 -17.12 -6.01 -7.20
N GLN A 150 -16.25 -5.93 -6.21
CA GLN A 150 -15.40 -4.76 -6.04
C GLN A 150 -14.41 -4.61 -7.21
N LEU A 151 -13.95 -5.71 -7.79
CA LEU A 151 -13.03 -5.68 -8.93
C LEU A 151 -13.66 -5.01 -10.15
N ASP A 152 -14.93 -5.26 -10.42
CA ASP A 152 -15.66 -4.66 -11.55
C ASP A 152 -16.01 -3.18 -11.28
N SER A 153 -16.20 -2.82 -10.01
CA SER A 153 -16.53 -1.45 -9.58
C SER A 153 -15.30 -0.55 -9.50
N ALA A 154 -14.11 -1.15 -9.35
CA ALA A 154 -12.85 -0.42 -9.21
C ALA A 154 -12.47 0.32 -10.50
N ARG A 155 -11.79 1.45 -10.33
CA ARG A 155 -11.16 2.22 -11.41
C ARG A 155 -9.68 2.47 -11.15
N THR A 156 -9.29 2.51 -9.89
CA THR A 156 -7.90 2.70 -9.49
C THR A 156 -7.56 1.73 -8.37
N LEU A 157 -6.39 1.12 -8.47
CA LEU A 157 -5.75 0.39 -7.39
C LEU A 157 -4.60 1.27 -6.86
N LEU A 158 -4.60 1.53 -5.56
CA LEU A 158 -3.48 2.18 -4.88
C LEU A 158 -2.92 1.24 -3.82
N LEU A 159 -1.61 1.04 -3.84
CA LEU A 159 -0.93 0.32 -2.76
C LEU A 159 -1.03 1.12 -1.46
N MET A 160 -0.81 0.47 -0.33
CA MET A 160 -1.10 1.11 0.97
C MET A 160 -0.45 2.48 1.15
N PRO A 161 0.87 2.71 0.88
CA PRO A 161 1.43 4.04 1.04
C PRO A 161 0.87 5.04 0.02
N ASP A 162 0.60 4.59 -1.22
CA ASP A 162 0.02 5.43 -2.27
C ASP A 162 -1.40 5.90 -1.91
N LEU A 163 -2.20 5.02 -1.26
CA LEU A 163 -3.53 5.38 -0.76
C LEU A 163 -3.47 6.50 0.28
N PHE A 164 -2.55 6.40 1.24
CA PHE A 164 -2.37 7.44 2.25
C PHE A 164 -1.81 8.74 1.65
N HIS A 165 -0.89 8.66 0.70
CA HIS A 165 -0.40 9.82 -0.04
C HIS A 165 -1.50 10.49 -0.87
N TYR A 166 -2.37 9.69 -1.49
CA TYR A 166 -3.56 10.20 -2.17
C TYR A 166 -4.46 10.98 -1.21
N TRP A 167 -4.72 10.48 -0.01
CA TRP A 167 -5.54 11.18 0.98
C TRP A 167 -4.88 12.46 1.53
N LEU A 168 -3.56 12.59 1.45
CA LEU A 168 -2.85 13.82 1.80
C LEU A 168 -2.85 14.85 0.67
N SER A 169 -2.66 14.42 -0.56
CA SER A 169 -2.36 15.29 -1.71
C SER A 169 -3.52 15.48 -2.68
N GLY A 170 -4.44 14.52 -2.74
CA GLY A 170 -5.46 14.44 -3.79
C GLY A 170 -4.95 13.81 -5.11
N GLU A 171 -3.67 13.44 -5.20
CA GLU A 171 -3.05 12.89 -6.41
C GLU A 171 -2.98 11.37 -6.35
N GLN A 172 -3.50 10.68 -7.38
CA GLN A 172 -3.44 9.22 -7.52
C GLN A 172 -2.18 8.84 -8.29
N VAL A 173 -1.15 8.41 -7.58
CA VAL A 173 0.15 8.02 -8.15
C VAL A 173 0.55 6.66 -7.59
N ALA A 174 1.11 5.80 -8.44
CA ALA A 174 1.76 4.56 -8.02
C ALA A 174 3.27 4.79 -7.90
N GLU A 175 3.81 4.70 -6.69
CA GLU A 175 5.25 4.82 -6.47
C GLU A 175 5.94 3.50 -6.88
N TYR A 176 7.06 3.62 -7.59
CA TYR A 176 7.72 2.46 -8.21
C TYR A 176 8.20 1.41 -7.23
N THR A 177 8.81 1.81 -6.11
CA THR A 177 9.43 0.84 -5.19
C THR A 177 8.39 -0.03 -4.51
N ILE A 178 7.25 0.56 -4.10
CA ILE A 178 6.14 -0.21 -3.55
C ILE A 178 5.44 -1.02 -4.63
N ALA A 179 5.26 -0.47 -5.84
CA ALA A 179 4.68 -1.17 -6.97
C ALA A 179 5.49 -2.41 -7.37
N SER A 180 6.80 -2.41 -7.16
CA SER A 180 7.66 -3.56 -7.43
C SER A 180 7.30 -4.81 -6.60
N THR A 181 6.66 -4.63 -5.42
CA THR A 181 6.23 -5.74 -4.57
C THR A 181 5.04 -6.51 -5.12
N THR A 182 4.34 -5.96 -6.10
CA THR A 182 3.06 -6.49 -6.60
C THR A 182 3.16 -7.76 -7.42
N GLN A 183 4.33 -8.06 -7.99
CA GLN A 183 4.53 -9.08 -9.04
C GLN A 183 3.75 -8.78 -10.34
N MET A 184 3.42 -7.50 -10.57
CA MET A 184 2.69 -7.05 -11.76
C MET A 184 3.53 -6.12 -12.65
N LEU A 185 4.78 -5.83 -12.27
CA LEU A 185 5.70 -5.03 -13.09
C LEU A 185 6.64 -5.92 -13.91
N LEU A 186 6.95 -5.50 -15.13
CA LEU A 186 8.07 -6.03 -15.90
C LEU A 186 9.38 -5.57 -15.27
N ALA A 187 10.16 -6.51 -14.73
CA ALA A 187 11.36 -6.21 -13.94
C ALA A 187 12.40 -5.37 -14.70
N ARG A 188 12.56 -5.59 -16.02
CA ARG A 188 13.53 -4.88 -16.87
C ARG A 188 13.04 -3.52 -17.32
N ASP A 189 11.74 -3.41 -17.62
CA ASP A 189 11.15 -2.24 -18.27
C ASP A 189 10.56 -1.23 -17.28
N ARG A 190 10.39 -1.62 -16.04
CA ARG A 190 9.75 -0.82 -14.96
C ARG A 190 8.36 -0.31 -15.36
N ARG A 191 7.58 -1.15 -16.05
CA ARG A 191 6.22 -0.85 -16.51
C ARG A 191 5.28 -1.96 -16.08
N TRP A 192 4.00 -1.67 -16.01
CA TRP A 192 2.98 -2.67 -15.76
C TRP A 192 3.01 -3.77 -16.82
N ALA A 193 2.92 -5.01 -16.38
CA ALA A 193 2.91 -6.20 -17.23
C ALA A 193 1.50 -6.44 -17.83
N THR A 194 0.99 -5.47 -18.61
CA THR A 194 -0.40 -5.47 -19.11
C THR A 194 -0.78 -6.78 -19.79
N LYS A 195 0.11 -7.33 -20.65
CA LYS A 195 -0.13 -8.62 -21.32
C LYS A 195 -0.24 -9.80 -20.34
N LEU A 196 0.46 -9.76 -19.22
CA LEU A 196 0.33 -10.74 -18.16
C LEU A 196 -1.04 -10.62 -17.49
N LEU A 197 -1.45 -9.39 -17.17
CA LEU A 197 -2.73 -9.10 -16.54
C LEU A 197 -3.88 -9.51 -17.45
N ASP A 198 -3.84 -9.19 -18.74
CA ASP A 198 -4.83 -9.60 -19.75
C ASP A 198 -4.99 -11.12 -19.81
N ARG A 199 -3.88 -11.87 -19.76
CA ARG A 199 -3.93 -13.36 -19.76
C ARG A 199 -4.59 -13.94 -18.52
N LEU A 200 -4.52 -13.22 -17.40
CA LEU A 200 -5.12 -13.59 -16.13
C LEU A 200 -6.54 -13.02 -15.94
N ASP A 201 -7.09 -12.38 -16.98
CA ASP A 201 -8.36 -11.68 -16.94
C ASP A 201 -8.44 -10.64 -15.82
N LEU A 202 -7.33 -9.91 -15.61
CA LEU A 202 -7.21 -8.84 -14.62
C LEU A 202 -7.23 -7.47 -15.30
N PRO A 203 -7.80 -6.44 -14.66
CA PRO A 203 -7.76 -5.09 -15.18
C PRO A 203 -6.32 -4.61 -15.40
N ALA A 204 -6.01 -4.07 -16.60
CA ALA A 204 -4.66 -3.67 -17.02
C ALA A 204 -4.49 -2.15 -17.21
N GLY A 205 -5.53 -1.35 -16.95
CA GLY A 205 -5.53 0.10 -17.14
C GLY A 205 -6.30 0.86 -16.09
#